data_0f683d239616cc6dcd8fe2a3c7c80d22
#
_entry.id   0f683d239616cc6dcd8fe2a3c7c80d22
#
_cell.length_a   1.000
_cell.length_b   1.000
_cell.length_c   1.000
_cell.angle_alpha   90.00
_cell.angle_beta   90.00
_cell.angle_gamma   90.00
#
_symmetry.space_group_name_H-M   'P 1'
#
loop_
_entity.id
_entity.type
_entity.pdbx_description
1 polymer ?
#
loop_
_entity_poly.entity_id
_entity_poly.type
_entity_poly.pdbx_seq_one_letter_code
_entity_poly.pdbx_strand_id
1 'polypeptide(L)'
;MNKAQLIDEVAGRTGMSKKAVGNVLDGILEVVTDTLASGEYGGDVALIGFGTFQVNDRPARIGRNPQTGAEVKIEASRAVKFSAGSKLKAAVNQGR
;
A
#
# COMPACT_ATOMS: atom_id res chain seq x y z
N MET A 1 15.22 -4.30 -2.79
CA MET A 1 15.44 -3.60 -1.51
C MET A 1 14.44 -4.10 -0.48
N ASN A 2 14.89 -4.36 0.72
CA ASN A 2 14.01 -4.77 1.82
C ASN A 2 13.89 -3.63 2.85
N LYS A 3 13.12 -3.88 3.93
CA LYS A 3 12.89 -2.86 4.96
C LYS A 3 14.20 -2.37 5.60
N ALA A 4 15.10 -3.29 5.91
CA ALA A 4 16.39 -2.93 6.53
C ALA A 4 17.22 -2.04 5.60
N GLN A 5 17.27 -2.37 4.32
CA GLN A 5 18.00 -1.57 3.33
C GLN A 5 17.34 -0.19 3.15
N LEU A 6 16.03 -0.13 3.18
CA LEU A 6 15.30 1.14 3.11
C LEU A 6 15.66 2.03 4.30
N ILE A 7 15.69 1.47 5.50
CA ILE A 7 16.06 2.20 6.72
C ILE A 7 17.48 2.73 6.60
N ASP A 8 18.42 1.92 6.12
CA ASP A 8 19.82 2.33 5.93
C ASP A 8 19.93 3.53 4.98
N GLU A 9 19.24 3.45 3.84
CA GLU A 9 19.26 4.53 2.85
C GLU A 9 18.69 5.83 3.40
N VAL A 10 17.55 5.75 4.09
CA VAL A 10 16.89 6.93 4.66
C VAL A 10 17.78 7.54 5.77
N ALA A 11 18.37 6.70 6.62
CA ALA A 11 19.27 7.17 7.67
C ALA A 11 20.46 7.93 7.07
N GLY A 12 21.02 7.42 5.99
CA GLY A 12 22.12 8.07 5.28
C GLY A 12 21.75 9.42 4.69
N ARG A 13 20.54 9.54 4.16
CA ARG A 13 20.07 10.78 3.50
C ARG A 13 19.62 11.85 4.49
N THR A 14 19.13 11.44 5.67
CA THR A 14 18.55 12.37 6.65
C THR A 14 19.50 12.72 7.78
N GLY A 15 20.56 11.93 7.98
CA GLY A 15 21.43 12.08 9.12
C GLY A 15 20.83 11.52 10.41
N MET A 16 19.66 10.91 10.35
CA MET A 16 19.02 10.30 11.51
C MET A 16 19.62 8.93 11.79
N SER A 17 19.51 8.47 13.04
CA SER A 17 19.93 7.11 13.37
C SER A 17 18.99 6.08 12.74
N LYS A 18 19.50 4.88 12.50
CA LYS A 18 18.69 3.78 11.98
C LYS A 18 17.51 3.47 12.91
N LYS A 19 17.74 3.55 14.21
CA LYS A 19 16.68 3.32 15.20
C LYS A 19 15.57 4.34 15.06
N ALA A 20 15.90 5.62 14.92
CA ALA A 20 14.91 6.68 14.75
C ALA A 20 14.14 6.52 13.45
N VAL A 21 14.84 6.21 12.35
CA VAL A 21 14.20 5.96 11.06
C VAL A 21 13.26 4.76 11.13
N GLY A 22 13.70 3.67 11.79
CA GLY A 22 12.86 2.49 11.97
C GLY A 22 11.58 2.78 12.73
N ASN A 23 11.68 3.58 13.81
CA ASN A 23 10.51 3.97 14.59
C ASN A 23 9.54 4.83 13.75
N VAL A 24 10.07 5.78 12.98
CA VAL A 24 9.24 6.62 12.12
C VAL A 24 8.57 5.78 11.03
N LEU A 25 9.32 4.88 10.40
CA LEU A 25 8.77 4.02 9.36
C LEU A 25 7.68 3.11 9.92
N ASP A 26 7.89 2.51 11.07
CA ASP A 26 6.87 1.66 11.71
C ASP A 26 5.62 2.47 12.04
N GLY A 27 5.77 3.69 12.51
CA GLY A 27 4.64 4.58 12.77
C GLY A 27 3.86 4.92 11.51
N ILE A 28 4.55 5.20 10.42
CA ILE A 28 3.92 5.48 9.12
C ILE A 28 3.11 4.26 8.66
N LEU A 29 3.71 3.08 8.72
CA LEU A 29 3.04 1.85 8.29
C LEU A 29 1.80 1.54 9.14
N GLU A 30 1.88 1.76 10.46
CA GLU A 30 0.75 1.57 11.35
C GLU A 30 -0.39 2.53 11.05
N VAL A 31 -0.09 3.81 10.87
CA VAL A 31 -1.10 4.82 10.57
C VAL A 31 -1.77 4.55 9.23
N VAL A 32 -0.98 4.20 8.22
CA VAL A 32 -1.53 3.85 6.89
C VAL A 32 -2.46 2.65 7.02
N THR A 33 -2.03 1.61 7.72
CA THR A 33 -2.84 0.40 7.93
C THR A 33 -4.15 0.73 8.64
N ASP A 34 -4.08 1.48 9.74
CA ASP A 34 -5.25 1.81 10.54
C ASP A 34 -6.24 2.69 9.76
N THR A 35 -5.73 3.64 8.99
CA THR A 35 -6.57 4.52 8.18
C THR A 35 -7.32 3.74 7.11
N LEU A 36 -6.63 2.83 6.43
CA LEU A 36 -7.25 1.99 5.39
C LEU A 36 -8.26 1.00 6.01
N ALA A 37 -7.95 0.48 7.18
CA ALA A 37 -8.82 -0.51 7.85
C ALA A 37 -10.08 0.14 8.42
N SER A 38 -9.96 1.33 9.03
CA SER A 38 -11.08 1.99 9.72
C SER A 38 -11.97 2.81 8.80
N GLY A 39 -11.47 3.22 7.65
CA GLY A 39 -12.18 4.13 6.75
C GLY A 39 -12.11 5.59 7.18
N GLU A 40 -11.32 5.94 8.19
CA GLU A 40 -11.11 7.33 8.57
C GLU A 40 -10.49 8.12 7.41
N TYR A 41 -10.74 9.41 7.38
CA TYR A 41 -10.27 10.31 6.31
C TYR A 41 -10.68 9.84 4.91
N GLY A 42 -11.84 9.15 4.81
CA GLY A 42 -12.30 8.61 3.54
C GLY A 42 -11.69 7.27 3.15
N GLY A 43 -10.84 6.71 4.00
CA GLY A 43 -10.22 5.41 3.76
C GLY A 43 -9.05 5.42 2.79
N ASP A 44 -8.60 6.61 2.38
CA ASP A 44 -7.47 6.77 1.45
C ASP A 44 -6.29 7.41 2.15
N VAL A 45 -5.09 7.08 1.70
CA VAL A 45 -3.88 7.77 2.12
C VAL A 45 -3.19 8.32 0.88
N ALA A 46 -3.28 9.63 0.69
CA ALA A 46 -2.71 10.31 -0.47
C ALA A 46 -1.39 10.97 -0.10
N LEU A 47 -0.34 10.60 -0.81
CA LEU A 47 1.00 11.18 -0.63
C LEU A 47 1.32 11.98 -1.89
N ILE A 48 1.19 13.30 -1.80
CA ILE A 48 1.36 14.20 -2.94
C ILE A 48 2.72 13.98 -3.60
N GLY A 49 2.70 13.76 -4.90
CA GLY A 49 3.92 13.53 -5.68
C GLY A 49 4.39 12.08 -5.69
N PHE A 50 3.81 11.22 -4.85
CA PHE A 50 4.20 9.83 -4.79
C PHE A 50 3.10 8.90 -5.27
N GLY A 51 1.96 8.92 -4.60
CA GLY A 51 0.83 8.07 -4.97
C GLY A 51 -0.22 8.02 -3.88
N THR A 52 -1.23 7.20 -4.10
CA THR A 52 -2.36 7.08 -3.18
C THR A 52 -2.63 5.60 -2.88
N PHE A 53 -2.77 5.29 -1.59
CA PHE A 53 -3.25 3.99 -1.15
C PHE A 53 -4.76 4.06 -0.99
N GLN A 54 -5.48 3.10 -1.57
CA GLN A 54 -6.93 3.05 -1.58
C GLN A 54 -7.41 1.67 -1.18
N VAL A 55 -8.64 1.59 -0.71
CA VAL A 55 -9.30 0.32 -0.42
C VAL A 55 -10.43 0.15 -1.44
N ASN A 56 -10.44 -0.99 -2.10
CA ASN A 56 -11.52 -1.38 -2.99
C ASN A 56 -12.35 -2.47 -2.32
N ASP A 57 -13.65 -2.24 -2.22
CA ASP A 57 -14.56 -3.25 -1.70
C ASP A 57 -14.93 -4.21 -2.83
N ARG A 58 -14.80 -5.48 -2.56
CA ARG A 58 -15.23 -6.54 -3.47
C ARG A 58 -16.43 -7.24 -2.84
N PRO A 59 -17.64 -7.05 -3.39
CA PRO A 59 -18.82 -7.68 -2.82
C PRO A 59 -18.78 -9.19 -2.97
N ALA A 60 -19.53 -9.90 -2.13
CA ALA A 60 -19.70 -11.33 -2.26
C ALA A 60 -20.35 -11.64 -3.62
N ARG A 61 -19.92 -12.70 -4.23
CA ARG A 61 -20.47 -13.12 -5.52
C ARG A 61 -20.43 -14.63 -5.64
N ILE A 62 -21.13 -15.16 -6.63
CA ILE A 62 -21.09 -16.57 -6.95
C ILE A 62 -20.22 -16.74 -8.19
N GLY A 63 -19.13 -17.49 -8.01
CA GLY A 63 -18.27 -17.88 -9.12
C GLY A 63 -18.54 -19.32 -9.52
N ARG A 64 -17.85 -19.78 -10.53
CA ARG A 64 -17.99 -21.15 -11.01
C ARG A 64 -16.61 -21.78 -11.12
N ASN A 65 -16.47 -22.98 -10.57
CA ASN A 65 -15.24 -23.74 -10.67
C ASN A 65 -15.08 -24.24 -12.13
N PRO A 66 -14.03 -23.83 -12.85
CA PRO A 66 -13.89 -24.21 -14.26
C PRO A 66 -13.66 -25.69 -14.47
N GLN A 67 -13.18 -26.42 -13.45
CA GLN A 67 -12.93 -27.86 -13.56
C GLN A 67 -14.17 -28.70 -13.32
N THR A 68 -15.01 -28.31 -12.38
CA THR A 68 -16.17 -29.10 -11.97
C THR A 68 -17.49 -28.50 -12.44
N GLY A 69 -17.49 -27.22 -12.82
CA GLY A 69 -18.71 -26.49 -13.15
C GLY A 69 -19.57 -26.16 -11.93
N ALA A 70 -19.13 -26.52 -10.74
CA ALA A 70 -19.88 -26.26 -9.51
C ALA A 70 -19.83 -24.77 -9.15
N GLU A 71 -20.92 -24.27 -8.57
CA GLU A 71 -20.96 -22.92 -8.05
C GLU A 71 -20.12 -22.82 -6.78
N VAL A 72 -19.32 -21.74 -6.66
CA VAL A 72 -18.50 -21.46 -5.50
C VAL A 72 -18.89 -20.09 -4.98
N LYS A 73 -19.17 -20.01 -3.69
CA LYS A 73 -19.47 -18.73 -3.06
C LYS A 73 -18.15 -18.00 -2.76
N ILE A 74 -18.00 -16.82 -3.36
CA ILE A 74 -16.85 -15.95 -3.12
C ILE A 74 -17.27 -14.90 -2.10
N GLU A 75 -16.62 -14.93 -0.93
CA GLU A 75 -16.94 -14.02 0.14
C GLU A 75 -16.58 -12.58 -0.22
N ALA A 76 -17.31 -11.64 0.37
CA ALA A 76 -16.95 -10.23 0.27
C ALA A 76 -15.57 -9.99 0.87
N SER A 77 -14.78 -9.13 0.25
CA SER A 77 -13.45 -8.82 0.72
C SER A 77 -13.10 -7.36 0.42
N ARG A 78 -12.05 -6.90 1.06
CA ARG A 78 -11.50 -5.55 0.83
C ARG A 78 -10.06 -5.70 0.35
N ALA A 79 -9.73 -5.00 -0.72
CA ALA A 79 -8.40 -5.07 -1.32
C ALA A 79 -7.72 -3.71 -1.26
N VAL A 80 -6.44 -3.71 -0.93
CA VAL A 80 -5.62 -2.49 -0.95
C VAL A 80 -5.07 -2.31 -2.36
N LYS A 81 -5.19 -1.08 -2.87
CA LYS A 81 -4.65 -0.71 -4.18
C LYS A 81 -3.77 0.52 -4.02
N PHE A 82 -2.61 0.50 -4.69
CA PHE A 82 -1.73 1.65 -4.77
C PHE A 82 -1.79 2.23 -6.18
N SER A 83 -2.09 3.53 -6.28
CA SER A 83 -2.09 4.26 -7.54
C SER A 83 -0.91 5.21 -7.56
N ALA A 84 0.04 4.98 -8.45
CA ALA A 84 1.24 5.80 -8.55
C ALA A 84 0.89 7.20 -9.06
N GLY A 85 1.51 8.20 -8.44
CA GLY A 85 1.36 9.59 -8.88
C GLY A 85 2.19 9.89 -10.12
N SER A 86 1.88 11.05 -10.75
CA SER A 86 2.55 11.47 -11.97
C SER A 86 4.06 11.57 -11.82
N LYS A 87 4.51 12.14 -10.71
CA LYS A 87 5.94 12.32 -10.44
C LYS A 87 6.66 10.99 -10.29
N LEU A 88 6.04 10.04 -9.60
CA LEU A 88 6.63 8.72 -9.43
C LEU A 88 6.71 7.98 -10.76
N LYS A 89 5.65 8.05 -11.56
CA LYS A 89 5.65 7.43 -12.90
C LYS A 89 6.73 8.03 -13.79
N ALA A 90 6.85 9.35 -13.79
CA ALA A 90 7.86 10.04 -14.58
C ALA A 90 9.28 9.66 -14.16
N ALA A 91 9.52 9.59 -12.84
CA ALA A 91 10.84 9.22 -12.32
C ALA A 91 11.23 7.80 -12.74
N VAL A 92 10.29 6.86 -12.66
CA VAL A 92 10.54 5.47 -13.06
C VAL A 92 10.82 5.38 -14.56
N ASN A 93 10.06 6.09 -15.38
CA ASN A 93 10.24 6.06 -16.82
C ASN A 93 11.56 6.72 -17.26
N GLN A 94 11.96 7.81 -16.59
CA GLN A 94 13.20 8.51 -16.91
C GLN A 94 14.45 7.82 -16.37
N GLY A 95 14.30 7.01 -15.33
CA GLY A 95 15.41 6.29 -14.71
C GLY A 95 15.88 5.06 -15.47
N ARG A 96 15.40 4.84 -16.67
CA ARG A 96 15.69 3.65 -17.49
C ARG A 96 16.75 3.92 -18.51
#